data_0720692691236245db923a5e17505ba3
#
_entry.id   0720692691236245db923a5e17505ba3
#
_cell.length_a   1.000
_cell.length_b   1.000
_cell.length_c   1.000
_cell.angle_alpha   90.00
_cell.angle_beta   90.00
_cell.angle_gamma   90.00
#
_symmetry.space_group_name_H-M   'P 1'
#
loop_
_entity.id
_entity.type
_entity.pdbx_description
1 polymer ?
#
loop_
_entity_poly.entity_id
_entity_poly.type
_entity_poly.pdbx_seq_one_letter_code
_entity_poly.pdbx_strand_id
1 'polypeptide(L)'
;MRLAARIVHRHALAWAVEVAVGMVTNMMSEPEDDTKMEHPENRSVRAEKAVWLITGCSTGFGRQLAKLVLERGYRTVVTARNPEQVGDLAAEGDALVLKLDVTKQDQVDAAIKAAEDKFGHIDVLVNNAGIGYFAAVEESEEEQVRKMFEINVFGLGRMLHAALPGMRKRHKGFIVNFSSIGGLRSFPALGYYNATKFAVEGLSEALWQEVEPLGIKVMLVEPSGFRTDWAGRSANESKQQIVDYVATAGAWRNNVRAASGKQPGDPIRAVHAIVKAVESANPPHHLLLGNDAYQGATAKLEDLRREFSEWEAVARGADFPKGLQS
;
A
#
# COMPACT_ATOMS: atom_id res chain seq x y z
N MET A 1 25.36 39.65 -23.30
CA MET A 1 25.35 38.15 -23.22
C MET A 1 26.63 37.52 -22.68
N ARG A 2 27.80 38.18 -22.62
CA ARG A 2 29.05 37.53 -22.11
C ARG A 2 29.29 37.65 -20.60
N LEU A 3 28.52 38.46 -19.86
CA LEU A 3 28.68 38.65 -18.42
C LEU A 3 27.83 37.66 -17.59
N ALA A 4 26.65 37.26 -18.07
CA ALA A 4 25.77 36.30 -17.38
C ALA A 4 26.35 34.85 -17.37
N ALA A 5 27.08 34.47 -18.42
CA ALA A 5 27.70 33.13 -18.50
C ALA A 5 28.85 32.92 -17.50
N ARG A 6 29.50 34.00 -17.04
CA ARG A 6 30.63 33.92 -16.08
C ARG A 6 30.16 33.78 -14.62
N ILE A 7 28.95 34.22 -14.28
CA ILE A 7 28.39 34.14 -12.93
C ILE A 7 27.89 32.73 -12.66
N VAL A 8 27.23 32.11 -13.64
CA VAL A 8 26.72 30.73 -13.52
C VAL A 8 27.85 29.70 -13.36
N HIS A 9 28.98 29.94 -14.07
CA HIS A 9 30.14 29.02 -14.00
C HIS A 9 30.91 29.10 -12.66
N ARG A 10 30.89 30.22 -11.96
CA ARG A 10 31.52 30.39 -10.64
C ARG A 10 30.74 29.74 -9.52
N HIS A 11 29.40 29.74 -9.57
CA HIS A 11 28.57 29.07 -8.56
C HIS A 11 28.55 27.54 -8.70
N ALA A 12 28.67 27.01 -9.94
CA ALA A 12 28.79 25.58 -10.19
C ALA A 12 30.10 25.00 -9.68
N LEU A 13 31.24 25.75 -9.81
CA LEU A 13 32.51 25.31 -9.27
C LEU A 13 32.59 25.38 -7.74
N ALA A 14 31.98 26.39 -7.11
CA ALA A 14 31.94 26.49 -5.66
C ALA A 14 31.17 25.34 -5.02
N TRP A 15 30.03 24.95 -5.61
CA TRP A 15 29.23 23.82 -5.13
C TRP A 15 29.94 22.46 -5.30
N ALA A 16 30.67 22.27 -6.41
CA ALA A 16 31.44 21.04 -6.64
C ALA A 16 32.62 20.88 -5.67
N VAL A 17 33.22 21.98 -5.22
CA VAL A 17 34.33 21.95 -4.25
C VAL A 17 33.84 21.68 -2.84
N GLU A 18 32.69 22.21 -2.42
CA GLU A 18 32.08 21.91 -1.12
C GLU A 18 31.62 20.45 -1.01
N VAL A 19 31.06 19.87 -2.08
CA VAL A 19 30.68 18.44 -2.10
C VAL A 19 31.92 17.54 -2.07
N ALA A 20 33.01 17.90 -2.74
CA ALA A 20 34.27 17.12 -2.74
C ALA A 20 34.98 17.18 -1.36
N VAL A 21 34.97 18.30 -0.69
CA VAL A 21 35.59 18.44 0.66
C VAL A 21 34.74 17.70 1.71
N GLY A 22 33.42 17.69 1.59
CA GLY A 22 32.51 16.91 2.47
C GLY A 22 32.68 15.39 2.31
N MET A 23 33.05 14.90 1.11
CA MET A 23 33.30 13.47 0.86
C MET A 23 34.66 12.98 1.37
N VAL A 24 35.69 13.82 1.41
CA VAL A 24 37.03 13.42 1.87
C VAL A 24 37.12 13.40 3.39
N THR A 25 36.39 14.26 4.12
CA THR A 25 36.34 14.25 5.60
C THR A 25 35.55 13.06 6.16
N ASN A 26 34.70 12.41 5.36
CA ASN A 26 33.91 11.26 5.81
C ASN A 26 34.58 9.89 5.54
N MET A 27 35.80 9.86 5.00
CA MET A 27 36.54 8.63 4.72
C MET A 27 37.65 8.29 5.74
N MET A 28 37.80 9.06 6.80
CA MET A 28 38.83 8.84 7.84
C MET A 28 38.29 8.76 9.27
N SER A 29 37.04 8.39 9.47
CA SER A 29 36.52 7.99 10.78
C SER A 29 36.48 6.47 10.87
N GLU A 30 37.20 5.92 11.86
CA GLU A 30 37.17 4.51 12.22
C GLU A 30 35.75 4.06 12.57
N PRO A 31 35.40 2.75 12.45
CA PRO A 31 34.07 2.27 12.79
C PRO A 31 33.84 2.39 14.28
N GLU A 32 33.01 3.36 14.69
CA GLU A 32 32.49 3.41 16.05
C GLU A 32 31.58 2.22 16.31
N ASP A 33 31.82 1.58 17.43
CA ASP A 33 31.09 0.46 18.04
C ASP A 33 29.60 0.81 18.20
N ASP A 34 28.76 0.19 17.39
CA ASP A 34 27.32 0.42 17.22
C ASP A 34 26.46 -0.16 18.37
N THR A 35 27.04 -0.26 19.59
CA THR A 35 26.36 -0.91 20.73
C THR A 35 25.83 0.02 21.83
N LYS A 36 25.92 1.35 21.69
CA LYS A 36 25.31 2.22 22.74
C LYS A 36 24.98 3.61 22.19
N MET A 37 23.76 3.82 21.77
CA MET A 37 22.94 5.02 22.06
C MET A 37 21.50 4.79 21.63
N GLU A 38 20.70 4.19 22.50
CA GLU A 38 19.24 4.30 22.41
C GLU A 38 18.85 5.72 22.85
N HIS A 39 18.49 6.57 21.91
CA HIS A 39 17.84 7.84 22.22
C HIS A 39 16.43 7.56 22.77
N PRO A 40 16.04 8.12 23.94
CA PRO A 40 14.77 7.76 24.60
C PRO A 40 13.49 8.30 23.92
N GLU A 41 13.58 9.00 22.80
CA GLU A 41 12.42 9.63 22.13
C GLU A 41 11.89 8.86 20.89
N ASN A 42 12.46 7.74 20.53
CA ASN A 42 12.09 7.00 19.32
C ASN A 42 11.24 5.76 19.63
N ARG A 43 10.12 5.94 20.35
CA ARG A 43 9.10 4.90 20.53
C ARG A 43 8.20 4.82 19.29
N SER A 44 8.73 4.33 18.18
CA SER A 44 7.96 3.72 17.12
C SER A 44 7.07 2.59 17.69
N VAL A 45 6.12 2.07 16.94
CA VAL A 45 5.13 1.01 17.25
C VAL A 45 5.68 -0.22 18.04
N ARG A 46 6.96 -0.25 18.36
CA ARG A 46 7.64 -1.20 19.27
C ARG A 46 7.27 -1.08 20.74
N ALA A 47 6.26 -0.27 21.12
CA ALA A 47 5.69 -0.34 22.45
C ALA A 47 5.23 -1.78 22.69
N GLU A 48 5.72 -2.39 23.77
CA GLU A 48 5.32 -3.73 24.21
C GLU A 48 3.82 -3.93 23.98
N LYS A 49 3.45 -4.93 23.16
CA LYS A 49 2.07 -5.35 22.92
C LYS A 49 1.20 -4.41 22.06
N ALA A 50 1.71 -3.76 21.00
CA ALA A 50 0.86 -3.11 20.01
C ALA A 50 -0.20 -4.09 19.45
N VAL A 51 -1.42 -3.59 19.22
CA VAL A 51 -2.56 -4.37 18.74
C VAL A 51 -2.72 -4.18 17.24
N TRP A 52 -2.61 -5.28 16.52
CA TRP A 52 -2.84 -5.33 15.07
C TRP A 52 -4.21 -5.91 14.75
N LEU A 53 -4.98 -5.30 13.87
CA LEU A 53 -6.17 -5.89 13.26
C LEU A 53 -5.91 -6.06 11.77
N ILE A 54 -5.97 -7.31 11.29
CA ILE A 54 -5.63 -7.65 9.90
C ILE A 54 -6.85 -8.28 9.23
N THR A 55 -7.28 -7.70 8.10
CA THR A 55 -8.39 -8.24 7.32
C THR A 55 -7.91 -9.23 6.26
N GLY A 56 -8.65 -10.34 6.06
CA GLY A 56 -8.37 -11.30 5.00
C GLY A 56 -7.15 -12.19 5.24
N CYS A 57 -7.05 -12.80 6.42
CA CYS A 57 -5.90 -13.62 6.83
C CYS A 57 -5.94 -15.07 6.34
N SER A 58 -6.93 -15.50 5.55
CA SER A 58 -7.04 -16.89 5.14
C SER A 58 -5.89 -17.36 4.23
N THR A 59 -5.30 -16.46 3.46
CA THR A 59 -4.21 -16.76 2.50
C THR A 59 -3.31 -15.54 2.26
N GLY A 60 -2.26 -15.72 1.48
CA GLY A 60 -1.41 -14.66 0.94
C GLY A 60 -0.76 -13.76 1.99
N PHE A 61 -0.70 -12.47 1.68
CA PHE A 61 -0.05 -11.48 2.55
C PHE A 61 -0.67 -11.39 3.94
N GLY A 62 -2.02 -11.38 4.03
CA GLY A 62 -2.71 -11.28 5.32
C GLY A 62 -2.35 -12.43 6.27
N ARG A 63 -2.24 -13.65 5.75
CA ARG A 63 -1.84 -14.82 6.55
C ARG A 63 -0.38 -14.72 7.01
N GLN A 64 0.54 -14.41 6.07
CA GLN A 64 1.97 -14.31 6.39
C GLN A 64 2.24 -13.14 7.36
N LEU A 65 1.54 -12.03 7.19
CA LEU A 65 1.67 -10.88 8.08
C LEU A 65 1.14 -11.21 9.48
N ALA A 66 -0.04 -11.84 9.58
CA ALA A 66 -0.61 -12.26 10.86
C ALA A 66 0.35 -13.19 11.61
N LYS A 67 0.91 -14.18 10.92
CA LYS A 67 1.90 -15.09 11.50
C LYS A 67 3.13 -14.33 12.00
N LEU A 68 3.75 -13.49 11.18
CA LEU A 68 4.95 -12.75 11.54
C LEU A 68 4.74 -11.83 12.75
N VAL A 69 3.62 -11.09 12.81
CA VAL A 69 3.38 -10.17 13.93
C VAL A 69 3.07 -10.94 15.23
N LEU A 70 2.40 -12.09 15.16
CA LEU A 70 2.21 -12.98 16.30
C LEU A 70 3.56 -13.55 16.81
N GLU A 71 4.41 -14.07 15.93
CA GLU A 71 5.76 -14.55 16.25
C GLU A 71 6.62 -13.45 16.91
N ARG A 72 6.41 -12.18 16.57
CA ARG A 72 7.06 -11.03 17.20
C ARG A 72 6.44 -10.60 18.53
N GLY A 73 5.40 -11.31 18.99
CA GLY A 73 4.72 -11.06 20.25
C GLY A 73 3.71 -9.91 20.25
N TYR A 74 3.29 -9.43 19.06
CA TYR A 74 2.20 -8.47 18.95
C TYR A 74 0.84 -9.12 19.22
N ARG A 75 -0.07 -8.41 19.86
CA ARG A 75 -1.47 -8.81 20.01
C ARG A 75 -2.18 -8.65 18.67
N THR A 76 -2.82 -9.69 18.17
CA THR A 76 -3.28 -9.69 16.79
C THR A 76 -4.71 -10.17 16.64
N VAL A 77 -5.57 -9.33 16.06
CA VAL A 77 -6.91 -9.73 15.62
C VAL A 77 -6.78 -10.27 14.19
N VAL A 78 -6.94 -11.60 14.08
CA VAL A 78 -6.83 -12.35 12.83
C VAL A 78 -8.22 -12.58 12.27
N THR A 79 -8.51 -12.09 11.06
CA THR A 79 -9.88 -12.17 10.54
C THR A 79 -9.97 -12.89 9.20
N ALA A 80 -11.05 -13.65 9.04
CA ALA A 80 -11.42 -14.30 7.78
C ALA A 80 -12.94 -14.46 7.69
N ARG A 81 -13.48 -14.63 6.47
CA ARG A 81 -14.90 -14.95 6.26
C ARG A 81 -15.29 -16.29 6.88
N ASN A 82 -14.38 -17.27 6.83
CA ASN A 82 -14.46 -18.51 7.57
C ASN A 82 -13.31 -18.58 8.59
N PRO A 83 -13.57 -18.41 9.90
CA PRO A 83 -12.53 -18.42 10.94
C PRO A 83 -11.75 -19.75 11.05
N GLU A 84 -12.36 -20.88 10.68
CA GLU A 84 -11.68 -22.19 10.71
C GLU A 84 -10.42 -22.22 9.86
N GLN A 85 -10.38 -21.42 8.77
CA GLN A 85 -9.21 -21.34 7.88
C GLN A 85 -8.00 -20.66 8.50
N VAL A 86 -8.17 -20.01 9.64
CA VAL A 86 -7.13 -19.25 10.35
C VAL A 86 -7.02 -19.62 11.82
N GLY A 87 -7.72 -20.68 12.24
CA GLY A 87 -7.76 -21.14 13.63
C GLY A 87 -6.38 -21.58 14.15
N ASP A 88 -5.53 -22.10 13.28
CA ASP A 88 -4.15 -22.49 13.58
C ASP A 88 -3.27 -21.31 14.01
N LEU A 89 -3.56 -20.08 13.54
CA LEU A 89 -2.84 -18.89 13.96
C LEU A 89 -3.07 -18.52 15.43
N ALA A 90 -4.10 -19.07 16.07
CA ALA A 90 -4.32 -18.88 17.50
C ALA A 90 -3.21 -19.51 18.36
N ALA A 91 -2.47 -20.49 17.84
CA ALA A 91 -1.35 -21.14 18.53
C ALA A 91 -0.01 -20.36 18.37
N GLU A 92 0.06 -19.38 17.47
CA GLU A 92 1.29 -18.64 17.16
C GLU A 92 1.57 -17.48 18.14
N GLY A 93 0.60 -17.09 18.99
CA GLY A 93 0.77 -15.98 19.93
C GLY A 93 -0.54 -15.47 20.52
N ASP A 94 -0.57 -14.21 21.00
CA ASP A 94 -1.77 -13.57 21.57
C ASP A 94 -2.72 -13.14 20.45
N ALA A 95 -3.45 -14.11 19.91
CA ALA A 95 -4.39 -13.95 18.81
C ALA A 95 -5.84 -13.85 19.27
N LEU A 96 -6.64 -13.07 18.56
CA LEU A 96 -8.09 -13.08 18.56
C LEU A 96 -8.58 -13.42 17.15
N VAL A 97 -9.10 -14.63 16.97
CA VAL A 97 -9.61 -15.08 15.67
C VAL A 97 -11.08 -14.72 15.56
N LEU A 98 -11.44 -13.96 14.51
CA LEU A 98 -12.80 -13.48 14.29
C LEU A 98 -13.30 -13.77 12.88
N LYS A 99 -14.62 -13.97 12.78
CA LYS A 99 -15.32 -13.93 11.49
C LYS A 99 -15.46 -12.48 11.04
N LEU A 100 -15.02 -12.19 9.81
CA LEU A 100 -15.19 -10.87 9.21
C LEU A 100 -15.36 -10.97 7.69
N ASP A 101 -16.51 -10.54 7.21
CA ASP A 101 -16.74 -10.14 5.84
C ASP A 101 -16.81 -8.61 5.80
N VAL A 102 -15.83 -7.95 5.18
CA VAL A 102 -15.73 -6.49 5.14
C VAL A 102 -16.88 -5.82 4.37
N THR A 103 -17.71 -6.61 3.65
CA THR A 103 -18.93 -6.12 3.00
C THR A 103 -20.13 -6.04 3.95
N LYS A 104 -20.00 -6.53 5.19
CA LYS A 104 -21.06 -6.60 6.19
C LYS A 104 -20.75 -5.67 7.36
N GLN A 105 -21.49 -4.55 7.45
CA GLN A 105 -21.23 -3.52 8.47
C GLN A 105 -21.35 -4.07 9.89
N ASP A 106 -22.35 -4.93 10.15
CA ASP A 106 -22.55 -5.58 11.44
C ASP A 106 -21.34 -6.42 11.88
N GLN A 107 -20.68 -7.11 10.93
CA GLN A 107 -19.47 -7.89 11.21
C GLN A 107 -18.26 -6.99 11.42
N VAL A 108 -18.16 -5.87 10.69
CA VAL A 108 -17.11 -4.87 10.90
C VAL A 108 -17.20 -4.29 12.30
N ASP A 109 -18.38 -3.82 12.70
CA ASP A 109 -18.62 -3.21 14.02
C ASP A 109 -18.35 -4.22 15.15
N ALA A 110 -18.82 -5.47 14.98
CA ALA A 110 -18.56 -6.55 15.93
C ALA A 110 -17.06 -6.87 16.06
N ALA A 111 -16.30 -6.86 14.96
CA ALA A 111 -14.87 -7.15 15.00
C ALA A 111 -14.07 -6.03 15.69
N ILE A 112 -14.38 -4.77 15.41
CA ILE A 112 -13.77 -3.62 16.11
C ILE A 112 -14.06 -3.68 17.59
N LYS A 113 -15.36 -3.85 17.95
CA LYS A 113 -15.77 -3.96 19.35
C LYS A 113 -15.07 -5.11 20.08
N ALA A 114 -15.01 -6.29 19.50
CA ALA A 114 -14.35 -7.45 20.10
C ALA A 114 -12.83 -7.24 20.27
N ALA A 115 -12.18 -6.54 19.34
CA ALA A 115 -10.79 -6.15 19.45
C ALA A 115 -10.56 -5.19 20.63
N GLU A 116 -11.42 -4.17 20.76
CA GLU A 116 -11.37 -3.19 21.85
C GLU A 116 -11.72 -3.80 23.20
N ASP A 117 -12.72 -4.67 23.26
CA ASP A 117 -13.11 -5.39 24.50
C ASP A 117 -11.96 -6.29 25.00
N LYS A 118 -11.26 -6.98 24.10
CA LYS A 118 -10.16 -7.89 24.48
C LYS A 118 -8.84 -7.18 24.74
N PHE A 119 -8.47 -6.22 23.90
CA PHE A 119 -7.15 -5.61 23.90
C PHE A 119 -7.13 -4.13 24.30
N GLY A 120 -8.29 -3.52 24.50
CA GLY A 120 -8.46 -2.12 24.90
C GLY A 120 -8.46 -1.14 23.72
N HIS A 121 -7.75 -1.44 22.64
CA HIS A 121 -7.62 -0.55 21.47
C HIS A 121 -7.03 -1.28 20.26
N ILE A 122 -6.99 -0.60 19.10
CA ILE A 122 -6.31 -1.05 17.90
C ILE A 122 -5.23 -0.01 17.56
N ASP A 123 -3.95 -0.44 17.53
CA ASP A 123 -2.84 0.44 17.14
C ASP A 123 -2.59 0.43 15.64
N VAL A 124 -2.72 -0.75 15.00
CA VAL A 124 -2.46 -0.93 13.57
C VAL A 124 -3.65 -1.62 12.90
N LEU A 125 -4.29 -0.92 11.98
CA LEU A 125 -5.31 -1.50 11.10
C LEU A 125 -4.68 -1.86 9.75
N VAL A 126 -4.82 -3.13 9.34
CA VAL A 126 -4.35 -3.61 8.03
C VAL A 126 -5.54 -4.00 7.16
N ASN A 127 -5.85 -3.17 6.19
CA ASN A 127 -6.85 -3.40 5.17
C ASN A 127 -6.23 -4.20 4.01
N ASN A 128 -6.14 -5.53 4.19
CA ASN A 128 -5.58 -6.45 3.20
C ASN A 128 -6.65 -7.22 2.41
N ALA A 129 -7.86 -7.35 2.92
CA ALA A 129 -8.94 -8.07 2.23
C ALA A 129 -9.19 -7.49 0.83
N GLY A 130 -9.11 -8.33 -0.19
CA GLY A 130 -9.30 -7.92 -1.58
C GLY A 130 -9.39 -9.11 -2.53
N ILE A 131 -9.97 -8.88 -3.70
CA ILE A 131 -10.10 -9.86 -4.78
C ILE A 131 -9.63 -9.25 -6.10
N GLY A 132 -9.27 -10.12 -7.06
CA GLY A 132 -9.00 -9.76 -8.43
C GLY A 132 -10.10 -10.22 -9.39
N TYR A 133 -10.13 -9.61 -10.59
CA TYR A 133 -10.98 -10.01 -11.67
C TYR A 133 -10.28 -9.73 -13.00
N PHE A 134 -10.16 -10.74 -13.85
CA PHE A 134 -9.51 -10.67 -15.14
C PHE A 134 -10.55 -10.59 -16.26
N ALA A 135 -10.62 -9.46 -16.94
CA ALA A 135 -11.45 -9.23 -18.12
C ALA A 135 -10.93 -8.03 -18.91
N ALA A 136 -11.04 -8.01 -20.23
CA ALA A 136 -11.04 -6.75 -20.94
C ALA A 136 -12.22 -5.88 -20.44
N VAL A 137 -12.14 -4.57 -20.58
CA VAL A 137 -13.20 -3.68 -20.07
C VAL A 137 -14.57 -4.05 -20.62
N GLU A 138 -14.65 -4.35 -21.93
CA GLU A 138 -15.87 -4.74 -22.63
C GLU A 138 -16.36 -6.16 -22.27
N GLU A 139 -15.45 -7.06 -21.89
CA GLU A 139 -15.78 -8.43 -21.47
C GLU A 139 -16.32 -8.50 -20.04
N SER A 140 -16.27 -7.39 -19.29
CA SER A 140 -16.51 -7.40 -17.85
C SER A 140 -17.99 -7.55 -17.50
N GLU A 141 -18.26 -8.45 -16.57
CA GLU A 141 -19.60 -8.69 -16.01
C GLU A 141 -19.84 -7.70 -14.85
N GLU A 142 -20.92 -6.92 -14.93
CA GLU A 142 -21.25 -5.87 -13.96
C GLU A 142 -21.30 -6.40 -12.51
N GLU A 143 -21.86 -7.57 -12.29
CA GLU A 143 -21.93 -8.19 -10.97
C GLU A 143 -20.53 -8.43 -10.36
N GLN A 144 -19.58 -8.93 -11.15
CA GLN A 144 -18.20 -9.17 -10.69
C GLN A 144 -17.48 -7.85 -10.40
N VAL A 145 -17.69 -6.84 -11.25
CA VAL A 145 -17.15 -5.50 -11.03
C VAL A 145 -17.68 -4.90 -9.72
N ARG A 146 -19.01 -4.88 -9.53
CA ARG A 146 -19.63 -4.36 -8.31
C ARG A 146 -19.14 -5.08 -7.06
N LYS A 147 -19.05 -6.41 -7.10
CA LYS A 147 -18.53 -7.22 -6.00
C LYS A 147 -17.08 -6.88 -5.67
N MET A 148 -16.25 -6.63 -6.69
CA MET A 148 -14.84 -6.25 -6.48
C MET A 148 -14.74 -4.86 -5.84
N PHE A 149 -15.50 -3.88 -6.30
CA PHE A 149 -15.58 -2.55 -5.66
C PHE A 149 -16.10 -2.64 -4.22
N GLU A 150 -17.13 -3.46 -3.99
CA GLU A 150 -17.72 -3.66 -2.67
C GLU A 150 -16.70 -4.18 -1.65
N ILE A 151 -15.80 -5.09 -2.07
CA ILE A 151 -14.76 -5.64 -1.19
C ILE A 151 -13.56 -4.69 -1.12
N ASN A 152 -12.99 -4.32 -2.29
CA ASN A 152 -11.68 -3.66 -2.33
C ASN A 152 -11.73 -2.18 -1.91
N VAL A 153 -12.87 -1.52 -2.12
CA VAL A 153 -13.03 -0.07 -1.86
C VAL A 153 -13.98 0.17 -0.70
N PHE A 154 -15.26 -0.23 -0.83
CA PHE A 154 -16.26 0.06 0.19
C PHE A 154 -16.01 -0.73 1.48
N GLY A 155 -15.54 -1.98 1.39
CA GLY A 155 -15.14 -2.78 2.55
C GLY A 155 -13.99 -2.16 3.32
N LEU A 156 -12.96 -1.67 2.62
CA LEU A 156 -11.87 -0.91 3.21
C LEU A 156 -12.40 0.37 3.88
N GLY A 157 -13.28 1.10 3.21
CA GLY A 157 -13.91 2.31 3.78
C GLY A 157 -14.68 2.03 5.06
N ARG A 158 -15.44 0.92 5.14
CA ARG A 158 -16.14 0.52 6.38
C ARG A 158 -15.16 0.27 7.52
N MET A 159 -14.07 -0.42 7.28
CA MET A 159 -13.03 -0.65 8.28
C MET A 159 -12.40 0.66 8.77
N LEU A 160 -12.14 1.61 7.87
CA LEU A 160 -11.66 2.95 8.23
C LEU A 160 -12.67 3.68 9.13
N HIS A 161 -13.95 3.74 8.72
CA HIS A 161 -15.00 4.41 9.50
C HIS A 161 -15.13 3.82 10.90
N ALA A 162 -15.00 2.51 11.05
CA ALA A 162 -15.15 1.84 12.34
C ALA A 162 -13.93 2.01 13.27
N ALA A 163 -12.70 2.02 12.71
CA ALA A 163 -11.47 2.07 13.52
C ALA A 163 -11.01 3.51 13.85
N LEU A 164 -11.21 4.46 12.93
CA LEU A 164 -10.74 5.84 13.07
C LEU A 164 -11.21 6.55 14.35
N PRO A 165 -12.47 6.42 14.83
CA PRO A 165 -12.89 7.09 16.04
C PRO A 165 -12.04 6.74 17.27
N GLY A 166 -11.71 5.46 17.44
CA GLY A 166 -10.83 4.99 18.51
C GLY A 166 -9.40 5.53 18.39
N MET A 167 -8.82 5.50 17.20
CA MET A 167 -7.49 6.06 16.91
C MET A 167 -7.45 7.58 17.13
N ARG A 168 -8.43 8.31 16.61
CA ARG A 168 -8.56 9.76 16.76
C ARG A 168 -8.65 10.18 18.23
N LYS A 169 -9.46 9.48 19.02
CA LYS A 169 -9.60 9.78 20.47
C LYS A 169 -8.27 9.64 21.22
N ARG A 170 -7.40 8.74 20.79
CA ARG A 170 -6.08 8.51 21.41
C ARG A 170 -4.96 9.34 20.78
N HIS A 171 -5.23 10.04 19.66
CA HIS A 171 -4.22 10.73 18.86
C HIS A 171 -3.06 9.79 18.47
N LYS A 172 -3.39 8.54 18.16
CA LYS A 172 -2.42 7.51 17.85
C LYS A 172 -3.07 6.39 17.04
N GLY A 173 -2.44 6.01 15.93
CA GLY A 173 -2.85 4.90 15.08
C GLY A 173 -1.95 4.75 13.88
N PHE A 174 -2.02 3.58 13.25
CA PHE A 174 -1.36 3.31 11.98
C PHE A 174 -2.33 2.54 11.07
N ILE A 175 -2.53 3.04 9.87
CA ILE A 175 -3.38 2.43 8.86
C ILE A 175 -2.51 1.93 7.71
N VAL A 176 -2.62 0.66 7.38
CA VAL A 176 -1.95 0.01 6.25
C VAL A 176 -3.00 -0.41 5.25
N ASN A 177 -3.05 0.25 4.09
CA ASN A 177 -3.98 -0.06 3.02
C ASN A 177 -3.26 -0.83 1.90
N PHE A 178 -3.69 -2.05 1.62
CA PHE A 178 -3.16 -2.81 0.49
C PHE A 178 -3.72 -2.31 -0.83
N SER A 179 -2.89 -1.58 -1.54
CA SER A 179 -3.05 -1.23 -2.94
C SER A 179 -2.39 -2.28 -3.84
N SER A 180 -1.71 -1.86 -4.86
CA SER A 180 -0.94 -2.64 -5.84
C SER A 180 -0.17 -1.68 -6.73
N ILE A 181 0.86 -2.16 -7.43
CA ILE A 181 1.37 -1.43 -8.61
C ILE A 181 0.23 -1.09 -9.60
N GLY A 182 -0.85 -1.89 -9.60
CA GLY A 182 -2.07 -1.63 -10.35
C GLY A 182 -2.88 -0.42 -9.89
N GLY A 183 -2.52 0.23 -8.77
CA GLY A 183 -3.05 1.52 -8.32
C GLY A 183 -2.26 2.72 -8.83
N LEU A 184 -1.06 2.50 -9.37
CA LEU A 184 -0.20 3.56 -9.93
C LEU A 184 -0.08 3.49 -11.45
N ARG A 185 -0.18 2.29 -12.03
CA ARG A 185 -0.25 2.08 -13.48
C ARG A 185 -1.23 0.96 -13.81
N SER A 186 -1.83 1.02 -15.00
CA SER A 186 -2.84 0.05 -15.43
C SER A 186 -2.25 -1.03 -16.34
N PHE A 187 -2.91 -2.18 -16.35
CA PHE A 187 -2.55 -3.34 -17.18
C PHE A 187 -3.76 -3.85 -17.95
N PRO A 188 -3.58 -4.40 -19.18
CA PRO A 188 -4.65 -5.06 -19.90
C PRO A 188 -5.28 -6.18 -19.06
N ALA A 189 -6.54 -6.50 -19.30
CA ALA A 189 -7.36 -7.46 -18.56
C ALA A 189 -7.56 -7.15 -17.06
N LEU A 190 -7.08 -6.04 -16.55
CA LEU A 190 -7.21 -5.62 -15.13
C LEU A 190 -7.88 -4.26 -15.00
N GLY A 191 -8.58 -3.74 -16.00
CA GLY A 191 -9.13 -2.39 -16.02
C GLY A 191 -9.89 -2.02 -14.73
N TYR A 192 -10.89 -2.79 -14.37
CA TYR A 192 -11.69 -2.55 -13.16
C TYR A 192 -10.95 -2.90 -11.86
N TYR A 193 -10.04 -3.88 -11.85
CA TYR A 193 -9.16 -4.10 -10.71
C TYR A 193 -8.26 -2.89 -10.47
N ASN A 194 -7.60 -2.39 -11.53
CA ASN A 194 -6.80 -1.17 -11.43
C ASN A 194 -7.65 0.00 -10.92
N ALA A 195 -8.88 0.17 -11.42
CA ALA A 195 -9.79 1.22 -10.95
C ALA A 195 -10.05 1.13 -9.44
N THR A 196 -10.25 -0.10 -8.88
CA THR A 196 -10.37 -0.25 -7.42
C THR A 196 -9.10 0.15 -6.68
N LYS A 197 -7.92 -0.14 -7.24
CA LYS A 197 -6.64 0.19 -6.59
C LYS A 197 -6.31 1.68 -6.70
N PHE A 198 -6.61 2.32 -7.83
CA PHE A 198 -6.57 3.79 -7.94
C PHE A 198 -7.54 4.48 -6.97
N ALA A 199 -8.72 3.90 -6.73
CA ALA A 199 -9.64 4.41 -5.71
C ALA A 199 -9.06 4.29 -4.29
N VAL A 200 -8.35 3.20 -3.97
CA VAL A 200 -7.64 3.03 -2.69
C VAL A 200 -6.49 4.03 -2.55
N GLU A 201 -5.73 4.30 -3.63
CA GLU A 201 -4.69 5.34 -3.64
C GLU A 201 -5.27 6.70 -3.30
N GLY A 202 -6.24 7.18 -4.09
CA GLY A 202 -6.84 8.51 -3.90
C GLY A 202 -7.52 8.67 -2.53
N LEU A 203 -8.21 7.61 -2.04
CA LEU A 203 -8.80 7.63 -0.70
C LEU A 203 -7.73 7.72 0.40
N SER A 204 -6.63 6.98 0.25
CA SER A 204 -5.55 6.98 1.23
C SER A 204 -4.76 8.28 1.22
N GLU A 205 -4.55 8.88 0.04
CA GLU A 205 -3.89 10.18 -0.10
C GLU A 205 -4.68 11.31 0.57
N ALA A 206 -6.00 11.32 0.43
CA ALA A 206 -6.85 12.25 1.17
C ALA A 206 -6.79 11.98 2.67
N LEU A 207 -6.90 10.70 3.06
CA LEU A 207 -6.95 10.29 4.46
C LEU A 207 -5.69 10.71 5.24
N TRP A 208 -4.47 10.51 4.71
CA TRP A 208 -3.27 10.89 5.48
C TRP A 208 -3.20 12.39 5.74
N GLN A 209 -3.63 13.24 4.78
CA GLN A 209 -3.70 14.68 4.98
C GLN A 209 -4.69 15.07 6.08
N GLU A 210 -5.79 14.33 6.22
CA GLU A 210 -6.82 14.55 7.24
C GLU A 210 -6.38 14.11 8.65
N VAL A 211 -5.64 12.99 8.75
CA VAL A 211 -5.41 12.33 10.05
C VAL A 211 -3.98 12.47 10.58
N GLU A 212 -3.01 12.86 9.76
CA GLU A 212 -1.63 13.06 10.18
C GLU A 212 -1.49 14.12 11.28
N PRO A 213 -2.21 15.26 11.23
CA PRO A 213 -2.24 16.22 12.34
C PRO A 213 -2.84 15.65 13.64
N LEU A 214 -3.55 14.53 13.55
CA LEU A 214 -4.14 13.82 14.69
C LEU A 214 -3.22 12.70 15.22
N GLY A 215 -1.98 12.60 14.73
CA GLY A 215 -1.03 11.56 15.14
C GLY A 215 -1.32 10.16 14.58
N ILE A 216 -2.13 10.05 13.53
CA ILE A 216 -2.45 8.79 12.86
C ILE A 216 -1.68 8.74 11.54
N LYS A 217 -0.93 7.65 11.31
CA LYS A 217 -0.14 7.43 10.10
C LYS A 217 -0.91 6.56 9.11
N VAL A 218 -0.73 6.82 7.82
CA VAL A 218 -1.33 6.04 6.74
C VAL A 218 -0.24 5.63 5.75
N MET A 219 -0.21 4.35 5.38
CA MET A 219 0.73 3.79 4.43
C MET A 219 -0.01 2.91 3.41
N LEU A 220 0.29 3.11 2.16
CA LEU A 220 -0.09 2.25 1.05
C LEU A 220 0.96 1.17 0.84
N VAL A 221 0.53 -0.07 0.64
CA VAL A 221 1.39 -1.20 0.25
C VAL A 221 1.08 -1.53 -1.19
N GLU A 222 2.09 -1.45 -2.05
CA GLU A 222 1.96 -1.50 -3.51
C GLU A 222 2.81 -2.63 -4.10
N PRO A 223 2.35 -3.89 -3.95
CA PRO A 223 3.10 -5.04 -4.45
C PRO A 223 2.97 -5.19 -5.98
N SER A 224 4.02 -5.73 -6.60
CA SER A 224 3.98 -6.32 -7.93
C SER A 224 3.50 -7.79 -7.87
N GLY A 225 4.03 -8.67 -8.71
CA GLY A 225 3.71 -10.09 -8.71
C GLY A 225 4.41 -10.84 -7.58
N PHE A 226 3.65 -11.37 -6.63
CA PHE A 226 4.13 -12.17 -5.49
C PHE A 226 3.53 -13.58 -5.51
N ARG A 227 4.26 -14.57 -4.98
CA ARG A 227 3.81 -15.97 -4.86
C ARG A 227 2.75 -16.11 -3.78
N THR A 228 1.55 -15.64 -4.10
CA THR A 228 0.33 -15.73 -3.29
C THR A 228 -0.77 -16.39 -4.12
N ASP A 229 -1.91 -16.69 -3.51
CA ASP A 229 -3.09 -17.24 -4.23
C ASP A 229 -3.81 -16.21 -5.11
N TRP A 230 -3.31 -14.96 -5.19
CA TRP A 230 -4.02 -13.88 -5.89
C TRP A 230 -4.20 -14.17 -7.39
N ALA A 231 -3.15 -14.56 -8.08
CA ALA A 231 -3.21 -14.91 -9.51
C ALA A 231 -3.87 -16.28 -9.77
N GLY A 232 -4.18 -17.04 -8.72
CA GLY A 232 -4.90 -18.31 -8.74
C GLY A 232 -6.37 -18.14 -8.37
N ARG A 233 -6.76 -18.72 -7.24
CA ARG A 233 -8.16 -18.81 -6.79
C ARG A 233 -8.76 -17.50 -6.24
N SER A 234 -7.94 -16.48 -5.93
CA SER A 234 -8.45 -15.19 -5.40
C SER A 234 -8.85 -14.20 -6.49
N ALA A 235 -8.59 -14.50 -7.78
CA ALA A 235 -9.03 -13.71 -8.90
C ALA A 235 -9.93 -14.54 -9.82
N ASN A 236 -11.17 -14.06 -10.03
CA ASN A 236 -12.09 -14.59 -11.02
C ASN A 236 -11.69 -14.08 -12.39
N GLU A 237 -12.30 -14.64 -13.45
CA GLU A 237 -12.17 -14.14 -14.81
C GLU A 237 -13.52 -14.12 -15.54
N SER A 238 -13.64 -13.28 -16.56
CA SER A 238 -14.84 -13.21 -17.37
C SER A 238 -15.07 -14.53 -18.11
N LYS A 239 -16.34 -14.92 -18.16
CA LYS A 239 -16.80 -16.06 -18.98
C LYS A 239 -16.80 -15.74 -20.47
N GLN A 240 -17.05 -14.47 -20.81
CA GLN A 240 -17.02 -13.98 -22.18
C GLN A 240 -15.58 -13.61 -22.56
N GLN A 241 -15.17 -14.03 -23.75
CA GLN A 241 -13.89 -13.67 -24.35
C GLN A 241 -14.13 -13.22 -25.78
N ILE A 242 -13.79 -11.97 -26.08
CA ILE A 242 -13.93 -11.37 -27.40
C ILE A 242 -12.65 -11.62 -28.20
N VAL A 243 -12.78 -12.14 -29.42
CA VAL A 243 -11.64 -12.56 -30.24
C VAL A 243 -10.67 -11.40 -30.51
N ASP A 244 -11.17 -10.19 -30.64
CA ASP A 244 -10.38 -8.99 -30.93
C ASP A 244 -9.44 -8.61 -29.78
N TYR A 245 -9.70 -9.05 -28.54
CA TYR A 245 -8.87 -8.82 -27.36
C TYR A 245 -7.92 -9.96 -27.02
N VAL A 246 -7.88 -11.04 -27.82
CA VAL A 246 -7.01 -12.21 -27.54
C VAL A 246 -5.54 -11.83 -27.52
N ALA A 247 -5.08 -10.96 -28.41
CA ALA A 247 -3.69 -10.52 -28.51
C ALA A 247 -3.27 -9.52 -27.42
N THR A 248 -4.22 -8.90 -26.74
CA THR A 248 -3.97 -7.88 -25.70
C THR A 248 -4.38 -8.39 -24.32
N ALA A 249 -5.63 -8.21 -23.91
CA ALA A 249 -6.14 -8.64 -22.62
C ALA A 249 -6.06 -10.17 -22.43
N GLY A 250 -6.35 -10.95 -23.47
CA GLY A 250 -6.24 -12.40 -23.46
C GLY A 250 -4.80 -12.87 -23.18
N ALA A 251 -3.84 -12.34 -23.93
CA ALA A 251 -2.41 -12.66 -23.76
C ALA A 251 -1.91 -12.28 -22.35
N TRP A 252 -2.27 -11.08 -21.86
CA TRP A 252 -1.90 -10.64 -20.53
C TRP A 252 -2.47 -11.58 -19.45
N ARG A 253 -3.78 -11.86 -19.49
CA ARG A 253 -4.44 -12.80 -18.57
C ARG A 253 -3.75 -14.16 -18.54
N ASN A 254 -3.48 -14.74 -19.72
CA ASN A 254 -2.83 -16.05 -19.83
C ASN A 254 -1.42 -16.01 -19.21
N ASN A 255 -0.63 -14.96 -19.43
CA ASN A 255 0.70 -14.80 -18.87
C ASN A 255 0.65 -14.71 -17.34
N VAL A 256 -0.27 -13.90 -16.76
CA VAL A 256 -0.42 -13.78 -15.29
C VAL A 256 -0.84 -15.12 -14.67
N ARG A 257 -1.76 -15.85 -15.31
CA ARG A 257 -2.17 -17.19 -14.84
C ARG A 257 -1.03 -18.21 -14.92
N ALA A 258 -0.29 -18.24 -16.01
CA ALA A 258 0.86 -19.14 -16.19
C ALA A 258 2.01 -18.84 -15.20
N ALA A 259 2.14 -17.60 -14.77
CA ALA A 259 3.12 -17.19 -13.77
C ALA A 259 2.68 -17.48 -12.32
N SER A 260 1.45 -17.98 -12.09
CA SER A 260 0.97 -18.26 -10.74
C SER A 260 1.87 -19.29 -10.01
N GLY A 261 2.34 -18.92 -8.82
CA GLY A 261 3.31 -19.69 -8.03
C GLY A 261 4.78 -19.53 -8.47
N LYS A 262 5.04 -18.82 -9.58
CA LYS A 262 6.39 -18.56 -10.13
C LYS A 262 6.77 -17.08 -10.13
N GLN A 263 5.94 -16.23 -9.58
CA GLN A 263 6.21 -14.79 -9.50
C GLN A 263 7.54 -14.54 -8.78
N PRO A 264 8.27 -13.45 -9.11
CA PRO A 264 9.56 -13.14 -8.48
C PRO A 264 9.43 -12.74 -7.01
N GLY A 265 8.29 -12.16 -6.61
CA GLY A 265 8.07 -11.64 -5.26
C GLY A 265 7.89 -12.76 -4.23
N ASP A 266 8.61 -12.62 -3.11
CA ASP A 266 8.51 -13.50 -1.93
C ASP A 266 7.61 -12.84 -0.88
N PRO A 267 6.42 -13.43 -0.57
CA PRO A 267 5.49 -12.84 0.39
C PRO A 267 6.06 -12.76 1.82
N ILE A 268 6.98 -13.63 2.20
CA ILE A 268 7.62 -13.59 3.53
C ILE A 268 8.52 -12.35 3.62
N ARG A 269 9.37 -12.11 2.62
CA ARG A 269 10.21 -10.90 2.58
C ARG A 269 9.36 -9.62 2.53
N ALA A 270 8.24 -9.66 1.83
CA ALA A 270 7.31 -8.53 1.76
C ALA A 270 6.72 -8.17 3.12
N VAL A 271 6.22 -9.15 3.89
CA VAL A 271 5.65 -8.86 5.22
C VAL A 271 6.70 -8.38 6.21
N HIS A 272 7.95 -8.85 6.12
CA HIS A 272 9.06 -8.27 6.88
C HIS A 272 9.30 -6.80 6.53
N ALA A 273 9.22 -6.43 5.25
CA ALA A 273 9.34 -5.03 4.82
C ALA A 273 8.18 -4.17 5.34
N ILE A 274 6.95 -4.69 5.31
CA ILE A 274 5.76 -4.01 5.85
C ILE A 274 5.93 -3.74 7.35
N VAL A 275 6.31 -4.77 8.13
CA VAL A 275 6.49 -4.60 9.59
C VAL A 275 7.63 -3.63 9.87
N LYS A 276 8.76 -3.71 9.14
CA LYS A 276 9.87 -2.74 9.25
C LYS A 276 9.40 -1.31 8.98
N ALA A 277 8.55 -1.09 7.97
CA ALA A 277 8.02 0.24 7.67
C ALA A 277 7.09 0.75 8.77
N VAL A 278 6.19 -0.10 9.29
CA VAL A 278 5.30 0.25 10.41
C VAL A 278 6.08 0.57 11.70
N GLU A 279 7.17 -0.17 11.95
CA GLU A 279 8.06 0.06 13.09
C GLU A 279 9.00 1.27 12.92
N SER A 280 9.05 1.86 11.71
CA SER A 280 9.89 3.03 11.43
C SER A 280 9.38 4.30 12.11
N ALA A 281 10.30 5.15 12.54
CA ALA A 281 9.96 6.49 13.01
C ALA A 281 9.30 7.33 11.91
N ASN A 282 9.81 7.20 10.68
CA ASN A 282 9.36 7.91 9.49
C ASN A 282 8.92 6.90 8.42
N PRO A 283 7.73 6.29 8.54
CA PRO A 283 7.24 5.36 7.54
C PRO A 283 6.92 6.10 6.23
N PRO A 284 7.10 5.44 5.07
CA PRO A 284 6.69 6.04 3.81
C PRO A 284 5.15 6.02 3.68
N HIS A 285 4.58 6.97 2.91
CA HIS A 285 3.19 6.86 2.47
C HIS A 285 3.01 5.77 1.40
N HIS A 286 4.00 5.62 0.52
CA HIS A 286 4.02 4.61 -0.54
C HIS A 286 5.12 3.57 -0.28
N LEU A 287 4.74 2.31 -0.09
CA LEU A 287 5.66 1.19 0.08
C LEU A 287 5.58 0.26 -1.13
N LEU A 288 6.39 0.56 -2.14
CA LEU A 288 6.53 -0.30 -3.32
C LEU A 288 7.23 -1.61 -2.94
N LEU A 289 6.60 -2.73 -3.27
CA LEU A 289 7.17 -4.05 -3.00
C LEU A 289 7.45 -4.81 -4.30
N GLY A 290 8.70 -5.22 -4.45
CA GLY A 290 9.22 -5.94 -5.62
C GLY A 290 9.79 -5.01 -6.68
N ASN A 291 10.77 -5.53 -7.43
CA ASN A 291 11.49 -4.78 -8.45
C ASN A 291 10.57 -4.24 -9.55
N ASP A 292 9.61 -5.06 -10.00
CA ASP A 292 8.65 -4.66 -11.04
C ASP A 292 7.70 -3.53 -10.57
N ALA A 293 7.38 -3.47 -9.27
CA ALA A 293 6.61 -2.37 -8.70
C ALA A 293 7.41 -1.07 -8.76
N TYR A 294 8.67 -1.11 -8.30
CA TYR A 294 9.55 0.05 -8.31
C TYR A 294 9.78 0.58 -9.72
N GLN A 295 10.21 -0.28 -10.64
CA GLN A 295 10.47 0.10 -12.03
C GLN A 295 9.20 0.59 -12.73
N GLY A 296 8.07 -0.11 -12.53
CA GLY A 296 6.81 0.25 -13.15
C GLY A 296 6.25 1.58 -12.68
N ALA A 297 6.35 1.89 -11.39
CA ALA A 297 5.93 3.18 -10.82
C ALA A 297 6.82 4.32 -11.33
N THR A 298 8.15 4.14 -11.28
CA THR A 298 9.11 5.14 -11.76
C THR A 298 8.91 5.46 -13.24
N ALA A 299 8.80 4.44 -14.09
CA ALA A 299 8.55 4.64 -15.52
C ALA A 299 7.23 5.38 -15.78
N LYS A 300 6.16 5.07 -15.03
CA LYS A 300 4.87 5.77 -15.15
C LYS A 300 4.97 7.25 -14.78
N LEU A 301 5.73 7.59 -13.73
CA LEU A 301 5.95 8.99 -13.35
C LEU A 301 6.71 9.76 -14.43
N GLU A 302 7.72 9.15 -15.05
CA GLU A 302 8.47 9.75 -16.15
C GLU A 302 7.59 9.97 -17.39
N ASP A 303 6.75 8.99 -17.75
CA ASP A 303 5.80 9.10 -18.85
C ASP A 303 4.80 10.24 -18.63
N LEU A 304 4.19 10.32 -17.45
CA LEU A 304 3.28 11.41 -17.09
C LEU A 304 3.97 12.78 -17.14
N ARG A 305 5.17 12.89 -16.58
CA ARG A 305 5.94 14.14 -16.61
C ARG A 305 6.20 14.61 -18.04
N ARG A 306 6.58 13.70 -18.93
CA ARG A 306 6.81 14.00 -20.34
C ARG A 306 5.52 14.50 -21.00
N GLU A 307 4.43 13.76 -20.85
CA GLU A 307 3.14 14.11 -21.43
C GLU A 307 2.62 15.48 -20.93
N PHE A 308 2.70 15.72 -19.61
CA PHE A 308 2.31 17.01 -19.05
C PHE A 308 3.16 18.17 -19.56
N SER A 309 4.49 17.96 -19.74
CA SER A 309 5.38 18.98 -20.29
C SER A 309 5.09 19.30 -21.75
N GLU A 310 4.71 18.29 -22.54
CA GLU A 310 4.34 18.47 -23.97
C GLU A 310 3.07 19.33 -24.12
N TRP A 311 2.15 19.24 -23.16
CA TRP A 311 0.87 19.94 -23.19
C TRP A 311 0.80 21.14 -22.21
N GLU A 312 1.91 21.54 -21.60
CA GLU A 312 1.95 22.61 -20.59
C GLU A 312 1.30 23.92 -21.06
N ALA A 313 1.61 24.36 -22.27
CA ALA A 313 1.08 25.62 -22.81
C ALA A 313 -0.45 25.60 -22.97
N VAL A 314 -1.00 24.46 -23.42
CA VAL A 314 -2.44 24.26 -23.57
C VAL A 314 -3.11 24.18 -22.20
N ALA A 315 -2.54 23.42 -21.28
CA ALA A 315 -3.08 23.25 -19.93
C ALA A 315 -3.14 24.58 -19.16
N ARG A 316 -2.05 25.37 -19.18
CA ARG A 316 -1.99 26.69 -18.52
C ARG A 316 -2.84 27.75 -19.22
N GLY A 317 -3.08 27.58 -20.53
CA GLY A 317 -3.95 28.47 -21.31
C GLY A 317 -5.45 28.32 -21.02
N ALA A 318 -5.85 27.31 -20.24
CA ALA A 318 -7.24 27.09 -19.84
C ALA A 318 -7.71 28.04 -18.70
N ASP A 319 -6.78 28.70 -18.02
CA ASP A 319 -7.11 29.68 -16.99
C ASP A 319 -7.62 31.00 -17.61
N PHE A 320 -8.43 31.78 -16.86
CA PHE A 320 -8.77 33.13 -17.26
C PHE A 320 -7.51 34.00 -17.41
N PRO A 321 -7.41 34.82 -18.48
CA PRO A 321 -6.28 35.74 -18.63
C PRO A 321 -6.13 36.65 -17.38
N LYS A 322 -4.87 36.87 -16.96
CA LYS A 322 -4.58 37.75 -15.83
C LYS A 322 -5.16 39.16 -16.12
N GLY A 323 -6.07 39.64 -15.26
CA GLY A 323 -6.74 40.93 -15.38
C GLY A 323 -8.20 40.85 -15.81
N LEU A 324 -8.75 39.68 -16.12
CA LEU A 324 -10.18 39.46 -16.39
C LEU A 324 -10.92 38.72 -15.24
N GLN A 325 -10.33 38.68 -14.05
CA GLN A 325 -11.03 38.19 -12.86
C GLN A 325 -12.03 39.26 -12.42
N SER A 326 -13.33 39.03 -12.73
CA SER A 326 -14.47 39.83 -12.25
C SER A 326 -14.73 39.61 -10.77
#